data_40bc7578ea0a72e4fe0d2ec53529a33d
#
_entry.id   40bc7578ea0a72e4fe0d2ec53529a33d
#
_cell.length_a   1.000
_cell.length_b   1.000
_cell.length_c   1.000
_cell.angle_alpha   90.00
_cell.angle_beta   90.00
_cell.angle_gamma   90.00
#
_symmetry.space_group_name_H-M   'P 1'
#
loop_
_entity.id
_entity.type
_entity.pdbx_description
1 polymer ?
#
loop_
_entity_poly.entity_id
_entity_poly.type
_entity_poly.pdbx_seq_one_letter_code
_entity_poly.pdbx_strand_id
1 'polypeptide(L)'
;MLLVTATACVPVPGQDVPDVRTPLAVVNEMLRLADVTASDVVYDLGSGDGRILIAAARDRGARGVGLEIDPALVAQSAERARRLGLADRLSFRQQDLFEADLTPATVVTLYLSSDLNRRLQPKLLSELRPGARIVSHSFDMGDWAPARTLQVSSNEGSHTLYLWVVPGR
;
A
#
# COMPACT_ATOMS: atom_id res chain seq x y z
N MET A 1 -35.07 34.83 2.25
CA MET A 1 -33.98 34.54 3.20
C MET A 1 -33.82 33.01 3.24
N LEU A 2 -33.00 32.48 2.34
CA LEU A 2 -32.75 31.03 2.27
C LEU A 2 -31.71 30.64 3.32
N LEU A 3 -32.06 29.76 4.26
CA LEU A 3 -31.11 29.12 5.16
C LEU A 3 -30.34 28.06 4.38
N VAL A 4 -29.05 28.29 4.15
CA VAL A 4 -28.13 27.26 3.71
C VAL A 4 -27.73 26.45 4.94
N THR A 5 -28.29 25.26 5.08
CA THR A 5 -27.83 24.28 6.10
C THR A 5 -26.47 23.75 5.66
N ALA A 6 -25.42 24.16 6.36
CA ALA A 6 -24.10 23.52 6.23
C ALA A 6 -24.20 22.08 6.70
N THR A 7 -24.11 21.13 5.77
CA THR A 7 -23.96 19.71 6.09
C THR A 7 -22.57 19.53 6.71
N ALA A 8 -22.54 19.32 8.02
CA ALA A 8 -21.30 18.98 8.72
C ALA A 8 -20.78 17.66 8.15
N CYS A 9 -19.56 17.67 7.62
CA CYS A 9 -18.85 16.48 7.21
C CYS A 9 -18.56 15.66 8.47
N VAL A 10 -19.27 14.55 8.65
CA VAL A 10 -19.03 13.63 9.77
C VAL A 10 -17.73 12.87 9.44
N PRO A 11 -16.70 12.90 10.31
CA PRO A 11 -15.49 12.13 10.08
C PRO A 11 -15.83 10.65 10.03
N VAL A 12 -15.39 9.94 9.01
CA VAL A 12 -15.50 8.49 8.91
C VAL A 12 -14.55 7.89 9.94
N PRO A 13 -15.02 7.07 10.91
CA PRO A 13 -14.13 6.42 11.88
C PRO A 13 -13.18 5.46 11.15
N GLY A 14 -11.87 5.64 11.33
CA GLY A 14 -10.81 4.78 10.75
C GLY A 14 -9.91 5.45 9.73
N GLN A 15 -10.10 6.72 9.37
CA GLN A 15 -9.15 7.47 8.54
C GLN A 15 -8.06 8.10 9.41
N ASP A 16 -7.08 7.29 9.82
CA ASP A 16 -5.91 7.78 10.56
C ASP A 16 -4.80 8.36 9.64
N VAL A 17 -5.00 8.34 8.31
CA VAL A 17 -4.02 8.80 7.32
C VAL A 17 -4.71 9.71 6.29
N PRO A 18 -4.19 10.93 6.03
CA PRO A 18 -4.66 11.75 4.92
C PRO A 18 -4.50 11.01 3.59
N ASP A 19 -5.42 11.21 2.63
CA ASP A 19 -5.29 10.70 1.25
C ASP A 19 -4.13 11.43 0.53
N VAL A 20 -2.90 11.07 0.92
CA VAL A 20 -1.67 11.56 0.29
C VAL A 20 -1.14 10.48 -0.63
N ARG A 21 -0.98 10.82 -1.90
CA ARG A 21 -0.63 9.86 -2.94
C ARG A 21 0.87 9.74 -3.13
N THR A 22 1.39 8.52 -3.18
CA THR A 22 2.80 8.27 -3.53
C THR A 22 3.06 8.72 -4.98
N PRO A 23 4.05 9.60 -5.26
CA PRO A 23 4.41 9.99 -6.63
C PRO A 23 4.81 8.78 -7.48
N LEU A 24 4.47 8.77 -8.77
CA LEU A 24 4.74 7.62 -9.65
C LEU A 24 6.23 7.27 -9.75
N ALA A 25 7.12 8.25 -9.69
CA ALA A 25 8.56 8.00 -9.64
C ALA A 25 8.95 7.20 -8.39
N VAL A 26 8.34 7.53 -7.25
CA VAL A 26 8.55 6.82 -5.97
C VAL A 26 7.95 5.41 -6.02
N VAL A 27 6.76 5.25 -6.61
CA VAL A 27 6.13 3.93 -6.84
C VAL A 27 7.07 3.01 -7.60
N ASN A 28 7.67 3.49 -8.69
CA ASN A 28 8.61 2.70 -9.49
C ASN A 28 9.83 2.25 -8.69
N GLU A 29 10.35 3.13 -7.83
CA GLU A 29 11.48 2.81 -6.95
C GLU A 29 11.09 1.86 -5.82
N MET A 30 9.87 1.95 -5.27
CA MET A 30 9.33 0.95 -4.31
C MET A 30 9.31 -0.45 -4.93
N LEU A 31 8.76 -0.57 -6.14
CA LEU A 31 8.67 -1.86 -6.85
C LEU A 31 10.06 -2.40 -7.23
N ARG A 32 10.99 -1.52 -7.58
CA ARG A 32 12.39 -1.88 -7.86
C ARG A 32 13.12 -2.31 -6.59
N LEU A 33 12.95 -1.58 -5.49
CA LEU A 33 13.59 -1.87 -4.20
C LEU A 33 13.15 -3.23 -3.64
N ALA A 34 11.86 -3.58 -3.83
CA ALA A 34 11.30 -4.88 -3.45
C ALA A 34 11.59 -5.98 -4.48
N ASP A 35 12.25 -5.68 -5.60
CA ASP A 35 12.50 -6.62 -6.70
C ASP A 35 11.22 -7.35 -7.13
N VAL A 36 10.15 -6.58 -7.38
CA VAL A 36 8.84 -7.12 -7.77
C VAL A 36 8.91 -7.73 -9.16
N THR A 37 8.42 -8.95 -9.29
CA THR A 37 8.38 -9.76 -10.53
C THR A 37 6.97 -10.28 -10.82
N ALA A 38 6.79 -10.92 -11.96
CA ALA A 38 5.52 -11.52 -12.36
C ALA A 38 5.08 -12.71 -11.47
N SER A 39 5.97 -13.27 -10.67
CA SER A 39 5.66 -14.34 -9.71
C SER A 39 5.11 -13.81 -8.38
N ASP A 40 5.16 -12.49 -8.16
CA ASP A 40 4.76 -11.89 -6.90
C ASP A 40 3.25 -11.65 -6.77
N VAL A 41 2.81 -11.70 -5.52
CA VAL A 41 1.49 -11.23 -5.08
C VAL A 41 1.74 -10.04 -4.16
N VAL A 42 1.44 -8.84 -4.66
CA VAL A 42 1.63 -7.59 -3.93
C VAL A 42 0.37 -7.24 -3.15
N TYR A 43 0.49 -7.05 -1.85
CA TYR A 43 -0.58 -6.49 -1.01
C TYR A 43 -0.26 -5.03 -0.70
N ASP A 44 -1.17 -4.14 -1.08
CA ASP A 44 -1.06 -2.70 -0.83
C ASP A 44 -2.03 -2.31 0.30
N LEU A 45 -1.49 -1.97 1.47
CA LEU A 45 -2.28 -1.70 2.66
C LEU A 45 -2.56 -0.20 2.76
N GLY A 46 -3.83 0.17 2.55
CA GLY A 46 -4.25 1.55 2.31
C GLY A 46 -4.04 1.91 0.84
N SER A 47 -4.64 1.14 -0.06
CA SER A 47 -4.30 1.18 -1.50
C SER A 47 -4.74 2.44 -2.23
N GLY A 48 -5.59 3.28 -1.61
CA GLY A 48 -6.04 4.54 -2.17
C GLY A 48 -6.59 4.39 -3.60
N ASP A 49 -6.01 5.11 -4.57
CA ASP A 49 -6.40 5.06 -5.98
C ASP A 49 -5.80 3.87 -6.77
N GLY A 50 -5.15 2.93 -6.09
CA GLY A 50 -4.63 1.69 -6.65
C GLY A 50 -3.36 1.85 -7.51
N ARG A 51 -2.70 3.02 -7.50
CA ARG A 51 -1.58 3.32 -8.40
C ARG A 51 -0.37 2.38 -8.24
N ILE A 52 -0.05 1.95 -7.01
CA ILE A 52 1.07 1.03 -6.74
C ILE A 52 0.77 -0.32 -7.39
N LEU A 53 -0.41 -0.88 -7.17
CA LEU A 53 -0.80 -2.17 -7.74
C LEU A 53 -0.94 -2.11 -9.26
N ILE A 54 -1.48 -1.02 -9.80
CA ILE A 54 -1.57 -0.83 -11.26
C ILE A 54 -0.18 -0.82 -11.88
N ALA A 55 0.79 -0.11 -11.28
CA ALA A 55 2.17 -0.13 -11.73
C ALA A 55 2.80 -1.52 -11.59
N ALA A 56 2.59 -2.22 -10.46
CA ALA A 56 3.09 -3.58 -10.25
C ALA A 56 2.57 -4.56 -11.31
N ALA A 57 1.28 -4.51 -11.62
CA ALA A 57 0.69 -5.40 -12.63
C ALA A 57 1.12 -5.04 -14.06
N ARG A 58 1.07 -3.76 -14.42
CA ARG A 58 1.38 -3.28 -15.77
C ARG A 58 2.86 -3.45 -16.12
N ASP A 59 3.75 -3.04 -15.20
CA ASP A 59 5.18 -2.90 -15.49
C ASP A 59 6.00 -4.12 -15.06
N ARG A 60 5.48 -4.93 -14.13
CA ARG A 60 6.16 -6.13 -13.59
C ARG A 60 5.40 -7.43 -13.83
N GLY A 61 4.14 -7.36 -14.30
CA GLY A 61 3.28 -8.54 -14.49
C GLY A 61 2.80 -9.18 -13.19
N ALA A 62 3.01 -8.55 -12.04
CA ALA A 62 2.61 -9.06 -10.72
C ALA A 62 1.09 -9.15 -10.59
N ARG A 63 0.62 -9.95 -9.62
CA ARG A 63 -0.75 -9.92 -9.11
C ARG A 63 -0.80 -9.00 -7.89
N GLY A 64 -1.99 -8.51 -7.55
CA GLY A 64 -2.10 -7.66 -6.37
C GLY A 64 -3.48 -7.63 -5.74
N VAL A 65 -3.46 -7.32 -4.45
CA VAL A 65 -4.65 -7.09 -3.61
C VAL A 65 -4.50 -5.75 -2.92
N GLY A 66 -5.41 -4.83 -3.19
CA GLY A 66 -5.51 -3.55 -2.50
C GLY A 66 -6.53 -3.63 -1.37
N LEU A 67 -6.12 -3.23 -0.19
CA LEU A 67 -6.98 -3.09 0.98
C LEU A 67 -7.19 -1.61 1.25
N GLU A 68 -8.46 -1.19 1.26
CA GLU A 68 -8.84 0.21 1.44
C GLU A 68 -10.13 0.26 2.26
N ILE A 69 -10.24 1.22 3.15
CA ILE A 69 -11.42 1.38 4.00
C ILE A 69 -12.53 2.20 3.31
N ASP A 70 -12.13 3.11 2.41
CA ASP A 70 -13.06 3.95 1.65
C ASP A 70 -13.65 3.18 0.46
N PRO A 71 -14.96 2.86 0.47
CA PRO A 71 -15.60 2.14 -0.62
C PRO A 71 -15.57 2.89 -1.96
N ALA A 72 -15.50 4.22 -1.95
CA ALA A 72 -15.42 5.02 -3.18
C ALA A 72 -14.05 4.83 -3.85
N LEU A 73 -12.96 4.81 -3.08
CA LEU A 73 -11.62 4.54 -3.59
C LEU A 73 -11.49 3.09 -4.08
N VAL A 74 -12.09 2.12 -3.38
CA VAL A 74 -12.14 0.72 -3.83
C VAL A 74 -12.82 0.61 -5.20
N ALA A 75 -14.00 1.22 -5.36
CA ALA A 75 -14.73 1.20 -6.63
C ALA A 75 -13.95 1.90 -7.76
N GLN A 76 -13.33 3.05 -7.47
CA GLN A 76 -12.52 3.79 -8.42
C GLN A 76 -11.30 2.99 -8.90
N SER A 77 -10.60 2.34 -7.98
CA SER A 77 -9.41 1.54 -8.27
C SER A 77 -9.75 0.30 -9.09
N ALA A 78 -10.84 -0.40 -8.73
CA ALA A 78 -11.32 -1.56 -9.48
C ALA A 78 -11.73 -1.18 -10.91
N GLU A 79 -12.46 -0.07 -11.09
CA GLU A 79 -12.85 0.42 -12.41
C GLU A 79 -11.63 0.85 -13.24
N ARG A 80 -10.64 1.48 -12.61
CA ARG A 80 -9.39 1.84 -13.28
C ARG A 80 -8.62 0.61 -13.75
N ALA A 81 -8.50 -0.42 -12.91
CA ALA A 81 -7.87 -1.69 -13.27
C ALA A 81 -8.61 -2.37 -14.43
N ARG A 82 -9.95 -2.39 -14.42
CA ARG A 82 -10.77 -2.94 -15.48
C ARG A 82 -10.52 -2.23 -16.83
N ARG A 83 -10.52 -0.88 -16.83
CA ARG A 83 -10.26 -0.09 -18.05
C ARG A 83 -8.86 -0.31 -18.62
N LEU A 84 -7.89 -0.66 -17.79
CA LEU A 84 -6.52 -0.96 -18.19
C LEU A 84 -6.29 -2.44 -18.55
N GLY A 85 -7.34 -3.29 -18.52
CA GLY A 85 -7.23 -4.73 -18.80
C GLY A 85 -6.45 -5.51 -17.72
N LEU A 86 -6.45 -5.02 -16.47
CA LEU A 86 -5.71 -5.60 -15.35
C LEU A 86 -6.61 -6.29 -14.31
N ALA A 87 -7.92 -6.41 -14.59
CA ALA A 87 -8.88 -6.97 -13.63
C ALA A 87 -8.60 -8.45 -13.28
N ASP A 88 -7.96 -9.20 -14.17
CA ASP A 88 -7.58 -10.60 -13.90
C ASP A 88 -6.36 -10.73 -12.97
N ARG A 89 -5.63 -9.63 -12.74
CA ARG A 89 -4.43 -9.60 -11.92
C ARG A 89 -4.63 -8.86 -10.60
N LEU A 90 -5.57 -7.93 -10.54
CA LEU A 90 -5.77 -7.03 -9.42
C LEU A 90 -7.16 -7.18 -8.83
N SER A 91 -7.22 -7.19 -7.49
CA SER A 91 -8.47 -7.05 -6.75
C SER A 91 -8.35 -5.95 -5.71
N PHE A 92 -9.42 -5.19 -5.53
CA PHE A 92 -9.50 -4.14 -4.50
C PHE A 92 -10.66 -4.49 -3.56
N ARG A 93 -10.40 -4.42 -2.25
CA ARG A 93 -11.35 -4.87 -1.22
C ARG A 93 -11.55 -3.75 -0.20
N GLN A 94 -12.82 -3.50 0.12
CA GLN A 94 -13.15 -2.69 1.28
C GLN A 94 -12.92 -3.53 2.54
N GLN A 95 -11.79 -3.31 3.19
CA GLN A 95 -11.39 -4.12 4.33
C GLN A 95 -10.44 -3.35 5.23
N ASP A 96 -10.60 -3.52 6.54
CA ASP A 96 -9.60 -3.10 7.52
C ASP A 96 -8.33 -3.94 7.33
N LEU A 97 -7.19 -3.27 7.16
CA LEU A 97 -5.89 -3.90 6.95
C LEU A 97 -5.44 -4.76 8.14
N PHE A 98 -5.92 -4.46 9.36
CA PHE A 98 -5.64 -5.27 10.55
C PHE A 98 -6.42 -6.59 10.60
N GLU A 99 -7.55 -6.68 9.90
CA GLU A 99 -8.41 -7.88 9.86
C GLU A 99 -8.14 -8.76 8.63
N ALA A 100 -7.37 -8.26 7.67
CA ALA A 100 -7.09 -8.98 6.43
C ALA A 100 -6.11 -10.14 6.65
N ASP A 101 -6.29 -11.24 5.93
CA ASP A 101 -5.31 -12.32 5.82
C ASP A 101 -4.19 -11.91 4.86
N LEU A 102 -2.96 -11.79 5.37
CA LEU A 102 -1.77 -11.42 4.60
C LEU A 102 -0.93 -12.64 4.19
N THR A 103 -1.33 -13.85 4.55
CA THR A 103 -0.54 -15.08 4.28
C THR A 103 -0.21 -15.31 2.79
N PRO A 104 -1.06 -14.91 1.81
CA PRO A 104 -0.74 -15.06 0.38
C PRO A 104 0.28 -14.06 -0.15
N ALA A 105 0.55 -12.97 0.59
CA ALA A 105 1.42 -11.90 0.11
C ALA A 105 2.88 -12.33 0.02
N THR A 106 3.54 -11.93 -1.06
CA THR A 106 5.01 -12.06 -1.21
C THR A 106 5.70 -10.72 -1.05
N VAL A 107 4.96 -9.65 -1.34
CA VAL A 107 5.38 -8.26 -1.16
C VAL A 107 4.22 -7.50 -0.50
N VAL A 108 4.55 -6.65 0.47
CA VAL A 108 3.61 -5.70 1.08
C VAL A 108 4.13 -4.28 0.83
N THR A 109 3.25 -3.39 0.40
CA THR A 109 3.54 -1.97 0.24
C THR A 109 2.76 -1.14 1.25
N LEU A 110 3.40 -0.09 1.80
CA LEU A 110 2.87 0.76 2.86
C LEU A 110 3.14 2.23 2.56
N TYR A 111 2.12 3.06 2.73
CA TYR A 111 2.26 4.50 2.88
C TYR A 111 1.24 5.00 3.91
N LEU A 112 1.48 4.73 5.16
CA LEU A 112 0.53 4.94 6.26
C LEU A 112 1.04 5.99 7.26
N SER A 113 1.56 5.53 8.41
CA SER A 113 2.26 6.32 9.43
C SER A 113 3.18 5.41 10.22
N SER A 114 4.16 5.97 10.94
CA SER A 114 5.04 5.17 11.81
C SER A 114 4.25 4.42 12.90
N ASP A 115 3.18 5.01 13.43
CA ASP A 115 2.34 4.36 14.44
C ASP A 115 1.58 3.16 13.87
N LEU A 116 0.98 3.32 12.70
CA LEU A 116 0.28 2.22 12.02
C LEU A 116 1.26 1.11 11.62
N ASN A 117 2.42 1.48 11.09
CA ASN A 117 3.46 0.51 10.73
C ASN A 117 3.92 -0.31 11.95
N ARG A 118 4.16 0.33 13.10
CA ARG A 118 4.50 -0.37 14.34
C ARG A 118 3.39 -1.30 14.82
N ARG A 119 2.14 -0.88 14.73
CA ARG A 119 0.98 -1.72 15.07
C ARG A 119 0.82 -2.92 14.13
N LEU A 120 1.16 -2.76 12.84
CA LEU A 120 1.14 -3.83 11.85
C LEU A 120 2.29 -4.83 11.99
N GLN A 121 3.42 -4.43 12.55
CA GLN A 121 4.63 -5.25 12.63
C GLN A 121 4.39 -6.67 13.17
N PRO A 122 3.68 -6.91 14.30
CA PRO A 122 3.41 -8.26 14.79
C PRO A 122 2.63 -9.12 13.80
N LYS A 123 1.65 -8.52 13.11
CA LYS A 123 0.85 -9.20 12.09
C LYS A 123 1.70 -9.57 10.87
N LEU A 124 2.51 -8.62 10.38
CA LEU A 124 3.42 -8.87 9.24
C LEU A 124 4.40 -10.01 9.55
N LEU A 125 4.98 -10.02 10.77
CA LEU A 125 5.92 -11.07 11.18
C LEU A 125 5.25 -12.42 11.39
N SER A 126 3.99 -12.48 11.82
CA SER A 126 3.28 -13.72 12.10
C SER A 126 2.66 -14.36 10.84
N GLU A 127 2.15 -13.55 9.92
CA GLU A 127 1.39 -14.04 8.76
C GLU A 127 2.23 -14.18 7.50
N LEU A 128 3.20 -13.28 7.28
CA LEU A 128 4.02 -13.34 6.08
C LEU A 128 5.03 -14.48 6.17
N ARG A 129 5.26 -15.15 5.04
CA ARG A 129 6.29 -16.20 4.92
C ARG A 129 7.70 -15.62 5.02
N PRO A 130 8.67 -16.38 5.50
CA PRO A 130 10.08 -16.03 5.43
C PRO A 130 10.48 -15.61 4.01
N GLY A 131 11.25 -14.54 3.88
CA GLY A 131 11.65 -13.97 2.60
C GLY A 131 10.63 -13.05 1.94
N ALA A 132 9.42 -12.90 2.48
CA ALA A 132 8.49 -11.87 2.03
C ALA A 132 9.11 -10.48 2.24
N ARG A 133 8.84 -9.56 1.33
CA ARG A 133 9.41 -8.22 1.32
C ARG A 133 8.36 -7.18 1.68
N ILE A 134 8.73 -6.21 2.49
CA ILE A 134 7.86 -5.11 2.90
C ILE A 134 8.57 -3.82 2.51
N VAL A 135 7.89 -2.97 1.75
CA VAL A 135 8.40 -1.64 1.38
C VAL A 135 7.48 -0.57 1.93
N SER A 136 8.04 0.36 2.69
CA SER A 136 7.32 1.52 3.20
C SER A 136 7.86 2.82 2.63
N HIS A 137 6.94 3.69 2.22
CA HIS A 137 7.22 5.05 1.82
C HIS A 137 7.19 5.97 3.05
N SER A 138 8.26 6.69 3.29
CA SER A 138 8.47 7.72 4.33
C SER A 138 8.46 7.25 5.78
N PHE A 139 7.81 6.17 6.13
CA PHE A 139 7.57 5.77 7.52
C PHE A 139 8.24 4.44 7.87
N ASP A 140 9.00 4.42 8.96
CA ASP A 140 9.65 3.23 9.50
C ASP A 140 8.72 2.31 10.32
N MET A 141 9.29 1.26 10.90
CA MET A 141 8.62 0.31 11.82
C MET A 141 9.22 0.33 13.23
N GLY A 142 9.78 1.47 13.66
CA GLY A 142 10.38 1.58 15.00
C GLY A 142 11.62 0.71 15.16
N ASP A 143 11.60 -0.21 16.13
CA ASP A 143 12.78 -1.02 16.49
C ASP A 143 13.13 -2.10 15.46
N TRP A 144 12.27 -2.41 14.51
CA TRP A 144 12.60 -3.32 13.41
C TRP A 144 13.42 -2.59 12.36
N ALA A 145 14.74 -2.76 12.44
CA ALA A 145 15.67 -2.13 11.50
C ALA A 145 15.41 -2.61 10.06
N PRO A 146 15.32 -1.70 9.07
CA PRO A 146 15.17 -2.08 7.68
C PRO A 146 16.45 -2.76 7.14
N ALA A 147 16.27 -3.73 6.24
CA ALA A 147 17.38 -4.35 5.52
C ALA A 147 18.05 -3.36 4.54
N ARG A 148 17.27 -2.41 4.00
CA ARG A 148 17.77 -1.34 3.13
C ARG A 148 16.95 -0.07 3.31
N THR A 149 17.62 1.08 3.14
CA THR A 149 17.00 2.40 3.05
C THR A 149 17.47 3.07 1.77
N LEU A 150 16.55 3.72 1.06
CA LEU A 150 16.83 4.43 -0.19
C LEU A 150 16.23 5.83 -0.15
N GLN A 151 17.02 6.83 -0.54
CA GLN A 151 16.50 8.19 -0.80
C GLN A 151 16.12 8.32 -2.29
N VAL A 152 14.92 8.83 -2.53
CA VAL A 152 14.37 9.02 -3.88
C VAL A 152 13.94 10.48 -4.04
N SER A 153 14.37 11.12 -5.11
CA SER A 153 13.93 12.47 -5.46
C SER A 153 12.80 12.41 -6.48
N SER A 154 11.78 13.21 -6.27
CA SER A 154 10.71 13.45 -7.22
C SER A 154 10.50 14.96 -7.42
N ASN A 155 9.59 15.35 -8.30
CA ASN A 155 9.15 16.75 -8.43
C ASN A 155 8.39 17.27 -7.19
N GLU A 156 7.97 16.37 -6.29
CA GLU A 156 7.29 16.70 -5.03
C GLU A 156 8.26 16.74 -3.83
N GLY A 157 9.56 16.49 -4.05
CA GLY A 157 10.60 16.55 -3.03
C GLY A 157 11.40 15.25 -2.87
N SER A 158 12.03 15.11 -1.70
CA SER A 158 12.82 13.94 -1.34
C SER A 158 11.98 12.98 -0.49
N HIS A 159 12.06 11.70 -0.81
CA HIS A 159 11.30 10.62 -0.16
C HIS A 159 12.26 9.56 0.34
N THR A 160 11.96 8.99 1.49
CA THR A 160 12.71 7.85 2.04
C THR A 160 11.90 6.57 1.80
N LEU A 161 12.54 5.55 1.27
CA LEU A 161 11.98 4.20 1.17
C LEU A 161 12.71 3.26 2.11
N TYR A 162 11.96 2.42 2.79
CA TYR A 162 12.47 1.39 3.68
C TYR A 162 12.07 0.01 3.18
N LEU A 163 13.00 -0.91 3.19
CA LEU A 163 12.77 -2.32 2.84
C LEU A 163 13.06 -3.21 4.02
N TRP A 164 12.12 -4.07 4.38
CA TRP A 164 12.32 -5.20 5.28
C TRP A 164 12.16 -6.52 4.53
N VAL A 165 12.86 -7.52 4.99
CA VAL A 165 12.69 -8.91 4.56
C VAL A 165 12.30 -9.71 5.79
N VAL A 166 11.19 -10.45 5.70
CA VAL A 166 10.72 -11.27 6.82
C VAL A 166 11.75 -12.35 7.12
N PRO A 167 12.25 -12.44 8.37
CA PRO A 167 13.29 -13.39 8.73
C PRO A 167 12.83 -14.86 8.64
N GLY A 168 13.77 -15.77 8.51
CA GLY A 168 13.53 -17.20 8.70
C GLY A 168 13.08 -17.50 10.13
N ARG A 169 12.13 -18.40 10.30
CA ARG A 169 11.70 -18.88 11.63
C ARG A 169 12.62 -19.98 12.10
#